data_0bc2cd7db1ebc4efad5833f18a5312b3
#
_entry.id   0bc2cd7db1ebc4efad5833f18a5312b3
#
_cell.length_a   1.000
_cell.length_b   1.000
_cell.length_c   1.000
_cell.angle_alpha   90.00
_cell.angle_beta   90.00
_cell.angle_gamma   90.00
#
_symmetry.space_group_name_H-M   'P 1'
#
loop_
_entity.id
_entity.type
_entity.pdbx_description
1 polymer ?
#
loop_
_entity_poly.entity_id
_entity_poly.type
_entity_poly.pdbx_seq_one_letter_code
_entity_poly.pdbx_strand_id
1 'polypeptide(L)'
;KSAWESNNTAYLQYMSEYKIVQLVKLLIGTAVVFMCVSFVLQTKDDFRFVIPYVEFKKETKGPRSLLLDTSVIIDGRIGDIAETRIIESEVLVPRFVLAELQAIADSDDKLKRNRGRRGLDVLNRLQGCDKIDIRIIDPHVAAVEESPDVDAKLVALAQQVTLAMAMKRL
;
A
#
# COMPACT_ATOMS: atom_id res chain seq x y z
N LYS A 1 4.73 86.22 27.91
CA LYS A 1 4.56 84.76 27.69
C LYS A 1 4.60 84.50 26.20
N SER A 2 5.39 84.02 25.79
CA SER A 2 6.62 83.98 25.08
C SER A 2 6.63 82.94 23.98
N ALA A 3 7.09 83.36 22.77
CA ALA A 3 7.28 82.54 21.59
C ALA A 3 7.95 81.18 21.93
N TRP A 4 8.61 81.06 23.07
CA TRP A 4 9.25 79.84 23.59
C TRP A 4 8.21 78.80 24.03
N GLU A 5 7.09 79.18 24.69
CA GLU A 5 6.02 78.25 25.13
C GLU A 5 5.24 77.68 23.93
N SER A 6 4.98 78.55 22.92
CA SER A 6 4.23 78.05 21.71
C SER A 6 5.08 77.09 20.87
N ASN A 7 6.37 77.29 20.79
CA ASN A 7 7.29 76.43 20.09
C ASN A 7 7.40 75.02 20.77
N ASN A 8 7.42 75.03 22.10
CA ASN A 8 7.55 73.80 22.88
C ASN A 8 6.28 72.96 22.84
N THR A 9 5.12 73.63 22.88
CA THR A 9 3.80 72.87 22.68
C THR A 9 3.65 72.30 21.30
N ALA A 10 4.05 73.01 20.26
CA ALA A 10 4.05 72.51 18.88
C ALA A 10 5.01 71.33 18.72
N TYR A 11 6.18 71.38 19.35
CA TYR A 11 7.15 70.30 19.33
C TYR A 11 6.64 69.02 20.03
N LEU A 12 6.03 69.18 21.22
CA LEU A 12 5.41 68.06 21.97
C LEU A 12 4.23 67.43 21.21
N GLN A 13 3.43 68.24 20.54
CA GLN A 13 2.34 67.78 19.74
C GLN A 13 2.84 66.97 18.50
N TYR A 14 3.84 67.50 17.83
CA TYR A 14 4.50 66.81 16.71
C TYR A 14 5.10 65.46 17.14
N MET A 15 5.77 65.39 18.31
CA MET A 15 6.32 64.19 18.86
C MET A 15 5.27 63.18 19.28
N SER A 16 4.10 63.62 19.75
CA SER A 16 2.99 62.73 20.11
C SER A 16 2.34 62.12 18.88
N GLU A 17 2.13 62.89 17.84
CA GLU A 17 1.58 62.38 16.56
C GLU A 17 2.57 61.39 15.92
N TYR A 18 3.86 61.67 15.94
CA TYR A 18 4.88 60.76 15.44
C TYR A 18 4.88 59.42 16.17
N LYS A 19 4.75 59.43 17.50
CA LYS A 19 4.64 58.21 18.32
C LYS A 19 3.40 57.43 18.01
N ILE A 20 2.25 58.08 17.80
CA ILE A 20 0.98 57.43 17.43
C ILE A 20 1.12 56.76 16.07
N VAL A 21 1.70 57.47 15.09
CA VAL A 21 1.92 56.91 13.74
C VAL A 21 2.87 55.70 13.79
N GLN A 22 3.92 55.75 14.61
CA GLN A 22 4.82 54.60 14.81
C GLN A 22 4.11 53.42 15.45
N LEU A 23 3.28 53.62 16.46
CA LEU A 23 2.49 52.59 17.10
C LEU A 23 1.50 51.94 16.12
N VAL A 24 0.83 52.75 15.30
CA VAL A 24 -0.09 52.26 14.28
C VAL A 24 0.66 51.43 13.24
N LYS A 25 1.80 51.87 12.77
CA LYS A 25 2.64 51.09 11.83
C LYS A 25 3.09 49.75 12.42
N LEU A 26 3.46 49.73 13.69
CA LEU A 26 3.86 48.53 14.39
C LEU A 26 2.70 47.54 14.55
N LEU A 27 1.49 48.06 14.90
CA LEU A 27 0.28 47.24 15.00
C LEU A 27 -0.11 46.63 13.64
N ILE A 28 -0.06 47.45 12.58
CA ILE A 28 -0.35 46.94 11.22
C ILE A 28 0.67 45.90 10.81
N GLY A 29 1.97 46.14 11.05
CA GLY A 29 3.02 45.18 10.74
C GLY A 29 2.86 43.84 11.43
N THR A 30 2.57 43.85 12.74
CA THR A 30 2.34 42.63 13.52
C THR A 30 1.06 41.89 13.04
N ALA A 31 0.00 42.61 12.71
CA ALA A 31 -1.23 42.04 12.18
C ALA A 31 -0.99 41.35 10.83
N VAL A 32 -0.22 41.95 9.92
CA VAL A 32 0.13 41.37 8.63
C VAL A 32 0.97 40.11 8.80
N VAL A 33 1.99 40.14 9.66
CA VAL A 33 2.83 38.97 9.95
C VAL A 33 2.00 37.85 10.54
N PHE A 34 1.12 38.14 11.50
CA PHE A 34 0.23 37.15 12.08
C PHE A 34 -0.71 36.52 11.03
N MET A 35 -1.26 37.35 10.14
CA MET A 35 -2.13 36.88 9.06
C MET A 35 -1.39 35.97 8.08
N CYS A 36 -0.16 36.34 7.70
CA CYS A 36 0.67 35.52 6.82
C CYS A 36 1.03 34.17 7.46
N VAL A 37 1.44 34.16 8.74
CA VAL A 37 1.76 32.92 9.45
C VAL A 37 0.53 32.04 9.60
N SER A 38 -0.61 32.63 9.99
CA SER A 38 -1.88 31.91 10.11
C SER A 38 -2.31 31.30 8.78
N PHE A 39 -2.18 32.06 7.68
CA PHE A 39 -2.47 31.57 6.33
C PHE A 39 -1.58 30.39 5.96
N VAL A 40 -0.27 30.47 6.19
CA VAL A 40 0.66 29.37 5.89
C VAL A 40 0.35 28.15 6.74
N LEU A 41 0.07 28.32 8.04
CA LEU A 41 -0.25 27.19 8.92
C LEU A 41 -1.60 26.53 8.57
N GLN A 42 -2.59 27.31 8.16
CA GLN A 42 -3.91 26.82 7.78
C GLN A 42 -3.89 26.13 6.41
N THR A 43 -3.01 26.59 5.53
CA THR A 43 -2.90 26.09 4.16
C THR A 43 -1.95 24.89 4.03
N LYS A 44 -1.12 24.62 5.06
CA LYS A 44 -0.18 23.48 5.01
C LYS A 44 -0.87 22.11 4.82
N ASP A 45 -2.09 21.96 5.32
CA ASP A 45 -2.85 20.72 5.26
C ASP A 45 -3.59 20.56 3.91
N ASP A 46 -3.88 21.68 3.23
CA ASP A 46 -4.51 21.70 1.90
C ASP A 46 -3.49 21.75 0.75
N PHE A 47 -2.29 22.24 0.99
CA PHE A 47 -1.18 22.11 0.06
C PHE A 47 -0.57 20.71 0.16
N ARG A 48 -1.28 19.71 -0.34
CA ARG A 48 -0.59 18.61 -1.00
C ARG A 48 0.15 19.26 -2.17
N PHE A 49 1.42 19.52 -1.98
CA PHE A 49 2.32 19.73 -3.09
C PHE A 49 2.24 18.47 -3.94
N VAL A 50 1.26 18.44 -4.83
CA VAL A 50 1.31 17.57 -5.99
C VAL A 50 2.48 18.12 -6.78
N ILE A 51 3.69 17.67 -6.44
CA ILE A 51 4.80 17.77 -7.34
C ILE A 51 4.31 16.98 -8.57
N PRO A 52 4.00 17.62 -9.72
CA PRO A 52 3.57 16.90 -10.91
C PRO A 52 4.74 16.06 -11.48
N TYR A 53 5.81 15.96 -10.73
CA TYR A 53 6.99 15.20 -11.02
C TYR A 53 6.91 13.88 -10.29
N VAL A 54 6.50 12.87 -11.06
CA VAL A 54 6.42 11.48 -10.64
C VAL A 54 5.45 11.30 -9.47
N GLU A 55 4.16 11.30 -9.79
CA GLU A 55 3.27 10.40 -9.07
C GLU A 55 3.90 9.01 -9.21
N PHE A 56 4.83 8.67 -8.31
CA PHE A 56 4.89 7.30 -7.89
C PHE A 56 3.50 7.08 -7.31
N LYS A 57 2.54 6.68 -8.16
CA LYS A 57 1.49 5.83 -7.68
C LYS A 57 2.25 4.77 -6.94
N LYS A 58 2.40 4.94 -5.64
CA LYS A 58 2.45 3.83 -4.75
C LYS A 58 1.12 3.16 -5.08
N GLU A 59 1.13 2.35 -6.15
CA GLU A 59 0.14 1.31 -6.25
C GLU A 59 0.25 0.65 -4.89
N THR A 60 -0.63 1.02 -4.01
CA THR A 60 -1.01 0.17 -2.91
C THR A 60 -1.60 -1.03 -3.64
N LYS A 61 -0.68 -1.83 -4.17
CA LYS A 61 -0.98 -3.17 -4.60
C LYS A 61 -1.54 -3.77 -3.33
N GLY A 62 -2.88 -3.77 -3.21
CA GLY A 62 -3.51 -4.52 -2.16
C GLY A 62 -2.89 -5.91 -2.15
N PRO A 63 -2.93 -6.63 -1.07
CA PRO A 63 -2.27 -7.92 -0.94
C PRO A 63 -2.58 -8.72 -2.19
N ARG A 64 -1.57 -8.97 -3.01
CA ARG A 64 -1.70 -9.78 -4.21
C ARG A 64 -1.76 -11.20 -3.72
N SER A 65 -2.87 -11.90 -3.96
CA SER A 65 -2.90 -13.32 -3.69
C SER A 65 -1.93 -14.03 -4.64
N LEU A 66 -1.17 -14.96 -4.09
CA LEU A 66 -0.23 -15.80 -4.83
C LEU A 66 -0.93 -17.13 -5.13
N LEU A 67 -0.93 -17.54 -6.39
CA LEU A 67 -1.38 -18.88 -6.79
C LEU A 67 -0.17 -19.82 -6.80
N LEU A 68 -0.27 -20.94 -6.11
CA LEU A 68 0.75 -21.98 -6.14
C LEU A 68 0.51 -22.97 -7.26
N ASP A 69 1.55 -23.24 -8.01
CA ASP A 69 1.63 -24.30 -9.01
C ASP A 69 2.18 -25.59 -8.40
N THR A 70 1.84 -26.73 -9.00
CA THR A 70 2.30 -28.06 -8.60
C THR A 70 3.82 -28.18 -8.59
N SER A 71 4.50 -27.61 -9.57
CA SER A 71 5.96 -27.65 -9.69
C SER A 71 6.66 -26.92 -8.53
N VAL A 72 6.11 -25.78 -8.09
CA VAL A 72 6.63 -24.98 -6.96
C VAL A 72 6.47 -25.74 -5.64
N ILE A 73 5.37 -26.47 -5.47
CA ILE A 73 5.13 -27.29 -4.28
C ILE A 73 6.09 -28.47 -4.24
N ILE A 74 6.30 -29.17 -5.38
CA ILE A 74 7.21 -30.30 -5.49
C ILE A 74 8.66 -29.89 -5.25
N ASP A 75 9.10 -28.72 -5.73
CA ASP A 75 10.44 -28.15 -5.46
C ASP A 75 10.67 -27.96 -3.95
N GLY A 76 9.65 -27.55 -3.23
CA GLY A 76 9.65 -27.48 -1.76
C GLY A 76 10.27 -26.23 -1.17
N ARG A 77 10.99 -25.39 -1.95
CA ARG A 77 11.62 -24.14 -1.45
C ARG A 77 10.60 -23.15 -0.91
N ILE A 78 9.37 -23.24 -1.36
CA ILE A 78 8.28 -22.38 -0.86
C ILE A 78 8.07 -22.55 0.65
N GLY A 79 8.34 -23.75 1.21
CA GLY A 79 8.30 -24.00 2.64
C GLY A 79 9.31 -23.15 3.42
N ASP A 80 10.54 -23.09 2.91
CA ASP A 80 11.61 -22.32 3.55
C ASP A 80 11.37 -20.80 3.41
N ILE A 81 10.86 -20.37 2.25
CA ILE A 81 10.47 -18.97 2.01
C ILE A 81 9.33 -18.54 2.94
N ALA A 82 8.33 -19.39 3.17
CA ALA A 82 7.22 -19.13 4.07
C ALA A 82 7.69 -18.84 5.50
N GLU A 83 8.72 -19.54 5.97
CA GLU A 83 9.30 -19.34 7.30
C GLU A 83 9.98 -17.98 7.48
N THR A 84 10.43 -17.34 6.39
CA THR A 84 11.11 -16.04 6.44
C THR A 84 10.18 -14.85 6.58
N ARG A 85 8.86 -15.04 6.48
CA ARG A 85 7.83 -13.98 6.46
C ARG A 85 7.98 -12.97 5.32
N ILE A 86 8.68 -13.32 4.25
CA ILE A 86 8.78 -12.47 3.06
C ILE A 86 7.44 -12.44 2.30
N ILE A 87 6.65 -13.50 2.41
CA ILE A 87 5.33 -13.59 1.79
C ILE A 87 4.30 -13.00 2.75
N GLU A 88 3.91 -11.75 2.51
CA GLU A 88 2.84 -11.08 3.25
C GLU A 88 1.47 -11.27 2.59
N SER A 89 1.45 -11.93 1.44
CA SER A 89 0.26 -12.14 0.62
C SER A 89 -0.42 -13.45 0.96
N GLU A 90 -1.75 -13.48 0.83
CA GLU A 90 -2.53 -14.71 0.88
C GLU A 90 -2.08 -15.66 -0.23
N VAL A 91 -1.85 -16.92 0.12
CA VAL A 91 -1.44 -17.96 -0.82
C VAL A 91 -2.64 -18.85 -1.13
N LEU A 92 -3.00 -18.92 -2.40
CA LEU A 92 -4.12 -19.69 -2.89
C LEU A 92 -3.63 -20.99 -3.53
N VAL A 93 -4.17 -22.10 -3.09
CA VAL A 93 -3.90 -23.42 -3.65
C VAL A 93 -5.19 -23.97 -4.27
N PRO A 94 -5.30 -24.02 -5.61
CA PRO A 94 -6.49 -24.56 -6.26
C PRO A 94 -6.64 -26.06 -6.03
N ARG A 95 -7.87 -26.56 -5.93
CA ARG A 95 -8.14 -28.00 -5.75
C ARG A 95 -7.61 -28.86 -6.89
N PHE A 96 -7.60 -28.36 -8.12
CA PHE A 96 -7.06 -29.13 -9.23
C PHE A 96 -5.54 -29.34 -9.15
N VAL A 97 -4.78 -28.40 -8.52
CA VAL A 97 -3.35 -28.58 -8.22
C VAL A 97 -3.15 -29.67 -7.17
N LEU A 98 -4.04 -29.74 -6.15
CA LEU A 98 -4.02 -30.83 -5.17
C LEU A 98 -4.30 -32.19 -5.82
N ALA A 99 -5.29 -32.24 -6.71
CA ALA A 99 -5.64 -33.48 -7.42
C ALA A 99 -4.47 -33.96 -8.31
N GLU A 100 -3.79 -33.04 -9.00
CA GLU A 100 -2.60 -33.36 -9.77
C GLU A 100 -1.47 -33.87 -8.88
N LEU A 101 -1.21 -33.22 -7.75
CA LEU A 101 -0.18 -33.64 -6.80
C LEU A 101 -0.47 -35.03 -6.22
N GLN A 102 -1.73 -35.35 -5.94
CA GLN A 102 -2.16 -36.68 -5.52
C GLN A 102 -1.94 -37.70 -6.64
N ALA A 103 -2.34 -37.40 -7.88
CA ALA A 103 -2.12 -38.26 -9.02
C ALA A 103 -0.64 -38.60 -9.25
N ILE A 104 0.25 -37.60 -9.05
CA ILE A 104 1.70 -37.79 -9.10
C ILE A 104 2.17 -38.69 -7.93
N ALA A 105 1.60 -38.52 -6.72
CA ALA A 105 1.95 -39.33 -5.53
C ALA A 105 1.47 -40.78 -5.63
N ASP A 106 0.45 -41.03 -6.42
CA ASP A 106 -0.13 -42.36 -6.70
C ASP A 106 0.42 -43.01 -7.96
N SER A 107 1.35 -42.35 -8.67
CA SER A 107 1.98 -42.84 -9.89
C SER A 107 2.71 -44.17 -9.68
N ASP A 108 2.67 -45.07 -10.65
CA ASP A 108 3.43 -46.31 -10.66
C ASP A 108 4.94 -46.08 -10.72
N ASP A 109 5.37 -44.98 -11.33
CA ASP A 109 6.77 -44.55 -11.37
C ASP A 109 7.26 -44.12 -9.97
N LYS A 110 8.23 -44.85 -9.45
CA LYS A 110 8.82 -44.60 -8.12
C LYS A 110 9.36 -43.17 -7.98
N LEU A 111 9.95 -42.59 -9.03
CA LEU A 111 10.48 -41.23 -8.98
C LEU A 111 9.37 -40.20 -8.91
N LYS A 112 8.35 -40.33 -9.74
CA LYS A 112 7.15 -39.46 -9.72
C LYS A 112 6.46 -39.56 -8.38
N ARG A 113 6.20 -40.78 -7.90
CA ARG A 113 5.55 -41.02 -6.62
C ARG A 113 6.29 -40.36 -5.44
N ASN A 114 7.62 -40.47 -5.40
CA ASN A 114 8.40 -39.83 -4.35
C ASN A 114 8.32 -38.28 -4.40
N ARG A 115 8.30 -37.71 -5.62
CA ARG A 115 8.14 -36.27 -5.81
C ARG A 115 6.75 -35.81 -5.37
N GLY A 116 5.68 -36.54 -5.73
CA GLY A 116 4.33 -36.22 -5.31
C GLY A 116 4.15 -36.26 -3.79
N ARG A 117 4.67 -37.31 -3.15
CA ARG A 117 4.64 -37.43 -1.66
C ARG A 117 5.39 -36.31 -1.00
N ARG A 118 6.60 -35.95 -1.50
CA ARG A 118 7.35 -34.81 -0.97
C ARG A 118 6.55 -33.51 -1.11
N GLY A 119 5.88 -33.31 -2.23
CA GLY A 119 5.02 -32.12 -2.43
C GLY A 119 3.87 -32.07 -1.44
N LEU A 120 3.21 -33.20 -1.16
CA LEU A 120 2.16 -33.27 -0.14
C LEU A 120 2.70 -32.97 1.27
N ASP A 121 3.89 -33.46 1.61
CA ASP A 121 4.56 -33.14 2.90
C ASP A 121 4.85 -31.64 3.03
N VAL A 122 5.35 -31.01 1.94
CA VAL A 122 5.60 -29.56 1.90
C VAL A 122 4.29 -28.79 2.09
N LEU A 123 3.20 -29.21 1.44
CA LEU A 123 1.90 -28.56 1.59
C LEU A 123 1.37 -28.66 3.03
N ASN A 124 1.47 -29.85 3.66
CA ASN A 124 1.11 -30.04 5.05
C ASN A 124 1.92 -29.15 5.99
N ARG A 125 3.24 -29.01 5.73
CA ARG A 125 4.11 -28.09 6.49
C ARG A 125 3.69 -26.64 6.33
N LEU A 126 3.34 -26.23 5.11
CA LEU A 126 2.86 -24.89 4.83
C LEU A 126 1.53 -24.59 5.54
N GLN A 127 0.59 -25.53 5.54
CA GLN A 127 -0.70 -25.38 6.25
C GLN A 127 -0.55 -25.28 7.77
N GLY A 128 0.49 -25.89 8.33
CA GLY A 128 0.81 -25.80 9.76
C GLY A 128 1.64 -24.56 10.13
N CYS A 129 1.98 -23.70 9.16
CA CYS A 129 2.83 -22.54 9.40
C CYS A 129 2.00 -21.28 9.68
N ASP A 130 2.04 -20.76 10.91
CA ASP A 130 1.32 -19.54 11.32
C ASP A 130 1.84 -18.24 10.65
N LYS A 131 2.91 -18.34 9.87
CA LYS A 131 3.57 -17.18 9.26
C LYS A 131 3.04 -16.84 7.87
N ILE A 132 2.20 -17.68 7.30
CA ILE A 132 1.65 -17.56 5.95
C ILE A 132 0.16 -17.90 5.97
N ASP A 133 -0.64 -17.11 5.29
CA ASP A 133 -2.08 -17.40 5.12
C ASP A 133 -2.28 -18.24 3.85
N ILE A 134 -2.60 -19.53 4.05
CA ILE A 134 -2.84 -20.47 2.96
C ILE A 134 -4.30 -20.83 2.92
N ARG A 135 -4.89 -20.65 1.75
CA ARG A 135 -6.28 -21.01 1.50
C ARG A 135 -6.44 -21.94 0.30
N ILE A 136 -7.10 -23.07 0.54
CA ILE A 136 -7.50 -23.96 -0.56
C ILE A 136 -8.76 -23.40 -1.19
N ILE A 137 -8.74 -23.21 -2.49
CA ILE A 137 -9.88 -22.70 -3.25
C ILE A 137 -10.39 -23.72 -4.26
N ASP A 138 -11.70 -23.73 -4.43
CA ASP A 138 -12.38 -24.52 -5.45
C ASP A 138 -12.97 -23.56 -6.49
N PRO A 139 -12.25 -23.31 -7.59
CA PRO A 139 -12.71 -22.37 -8.59
C PRO A 139 -13.79 -23.00 -9.47
N HIS A 140 -15.06 -22.74 -9.16
CA HIS A 140 -16.18 -23.07 -10.05
C HIS A 140 -16.32 -22.02 -11.15
N VAL A 141 -15.46 -22.09 -12.14
CA VAL A 141 -15.43 -21.15 -13.24
C VAL A 141 -15.41 -21.89 -14.54
N ALA A 142 -16.37 -21.60 -15.43
CA ALA A 142 -16.48 -22.23 -16.73
C ALA A 142 -15.16 -22.21 -17.52
N ALA A 143 -14.43 -21.08 -17.51
CA ALA A 143 -13.14 -20.95 -18.18
C ALA A 143 -12.04 -21.86 -17.60
N VAL A 144 -12.15 -22.25 -16.34
CA VAL A 144 -11.22 -23.19 -15.69
C VAL A 144 -11.62 -24.63 -16.00
N GLU A 145 -12.93 -24.91 -16.06
CA GLU A 145 -13.45 -26.25 -16.36
C GLU A 145 -13.22 -26.67 -17.82
N GLU A 146 -13.29 -25.71 -18.75
CA GLU A 146 -13.07 -25.95 -20.19
C GLU A 146 -11.59 -26.09 -20.58
N SER A 147 -10.68 -25.70 -19.67
CA SER A 147 -9.24 -25.76 -19.99
C SER A 147 -8.70 -27.19 -19.88
N PRO A 148 -7.96 -27.67 -20.89
CA PRO A 148 -7.53 -29.07 -20.95
C PRO A 148 -6.36 -29.39 -20.00
N ASP A 149 -5.57 -28.40 -19.60
CA ASP A 149 -4.33 -28.56 -18.86
C ASP A 149 -4.31 -27.74 -17.57
N VAL A 150 -3.59 -28.22 -16.56
CA VAL A 150 -3.47 -27.57 -15.24
C VAL A 150 -2.85 -26.17 -15.35
N ASP A 151 -1.85 -26.01 -16.22
CA ASP A 151 -1.22 -24.71 -16.46
C ASP A 151 -2.20 -23.70 -17.05
N ALA A 152 -3.01 -24.13 -18.04
CA ALA A 152 -4.06 -23.31 -18.64
C ALA A 152 -5.14 -22.92 -17.60
N LYS A 153 -5.52 -23.85 -16.72
CA LYS A 153 -6.44 -23.59 -15.59
C LYS A 153 -5.87 -22.55 -14.62
N LEU A 154 -4.58 -22.64 -14.29
CA LEU A 154 -3.92 -21.66 -13.43
C LEU A 154 -3.92 -20.25 -14.04
N VAL A 155 -3.63 -20.13 -15.34
CA VAL A 155 -3.66 -18.84 -16.04
C VAL A 155 -5.05 -18.24 -16.05
N ALA A 156 -6.08 -19.03 -16.38
CA ALA A 156 -7.48 -18.59 -16.38
C ALA A 156 -7.92 -18.12 -14.98
N LEU A 157 -7.56 -18.88 -13.96
CA LEU A 157 -7.84 -18.52 -12.56
C LEU A 157 -7.11 -17.25 -12.14
N ALA A 158 -5.83 -17.08 -12.49
CA ALA A 158 -5.06 -15.88 -12.17
C ALA A 158 -5.65 -14.61 -12.78
N GLN A 159 -6.14 -14.68 -14.02
CA GLN A 159 -6.84 -13.58 -14.68
C GLN A 159 -8.11 -13.20 -13.91
N GLN A 160 -8.89 -14.17 -13.47
CA GLN A 160 -10.12 -13.92 -12.72
C GLN A 160 -9.89 -13.37 -11.34
N VAL A 161 -8.94 -13.91 -10.59
CA VAL A 161 -8.57 -13.39 -9.27
C VAL A 161 -8.12 -11.94 -9.41
N THR A 162 -7.36 -11.61 -10.46
CA THR A 162 -6.94 -10.23 -10.75
C THR A 162 -8.11 -9.31 -11.06
N LEU A 163 -9.07 -9.76 -11.88
CA LEU A 163 -10.28 -9.00 -12.21
C LEU A 163 -11.20 -8.81 -11.00
N ALA A 164 -11.40 -9.86 -10.19
CA ALA A 164 -12.20 -9.77 -8.96
C ALA A 164 -11.61 -8.78 -7.95
N MET A 165 -10.27 -8.75 -7.81
CA MET A 165 -9.61 -7.76 -6.97
C MET A 165 -9.71 -6.34 -7.53
N ALA A 166 -9.69 -6.16 -8.85
CA ALA A 166 -9.86 -4.87 -9.49
C ALA A 166 -11.28 -4.31 -9.28
N MET A 167 -12.32 -5.16 -9.41
CA MET A 167 -13.71 -4.77 -9.17
C MET A 167 -14.01 -4.44 -7.70
N LYS A 168 -13.37 -5.11 -6.75
CA LYS A 168 -13.54 -4.82 -5.31
C LYS A 168 -12.98 -3.45 -4.89
N ARG A 169 -12.20 -2.80 -5.75
CA ARG A 169 -11.57 -1.48 -5.50
C ARG A 169 -12.37 -0.31 -6.06
N LEU A 170 -13.40 -0.55 -6.86
CA LEU A 170 -14.36 0.44 -7.35
C LEU A 170 -15.53 0.57 -6.39
#